data_e2672af4450e09dfbf2c1c75df67ba7a
#
_entry.id   e2672af4450e09dfbf2c1c75df67ba7a
#
_cell.length_a   1.000
_cell.length_b   1.000
_cell.length_c   1.000
_cell.angle_alpha   90.00
_cell.angle_beta   90.00
_cell.angle_gamma   90.00
#
_symmetry.space_group_name_H-M   'P 1'
#
loop_
_entity.id
_entity.type
_entity.pdbx_description
1 polymer ?
#
loop_
_entity_poly.entity_id
_entity_poly.type
_entity_poly.pdbx_seq_one_letter_code
_entity_poly.pdbx_strand_id
1 'polypeptide(L)'
;MDLDGGVAVVTGAGGGIGAAIARRLGAAGMSLVLSDRSRSLLDAAADSVGHDVTIVTAVGDVGDPSHHASLVTAAEDLGGLTLSVQNAGVYLPGLSWEIPLDQWELQIRVNYWGVVHGVRAALAVMTRRATGHVMATASGAGLVATPALAPYVSSKHAVVGLMETVRHELARVAPGVRASVICPGNVRTPMAANSLAVAGVAEEQLSPVAQQVADQVRAGNDAGEDPSTVADAVVEAVATGRFWVLPQPEVGLGALDRVQRIVDGREPVDLLG
;
A
#
# COMPACT_ATOMS: atom_id res chain seq x y z
N MET A 1 -8.13 -11.71 -14.67
CA MET A 1 -8.71 -12.61 -13.64
C MET A 1 -10.12 -12.13 -13.40
N ASP A 2 -11.10 -13.03 -13.32
CA ASP A 2 -12.43 -12.69 -12.88
C ASP A 2 -12.44 -12.41 -11.39
N LEU A 3 -13.16 -11.39 -10.96
CA LEU A 3 -13.26 -10.99 -9.56
C LEU A 3 -14.48 -11.63 -8.87
N ASP A 4 -15.54 -11.89 -9.62
CA ASP A 4 -16.78 -12.47 -9.09
C ASP A 4 -16.55 -13.84 -8.46
N GLY A 5 -17.02 -14.01 -7.25
CA GLY A 5 -16.82 -15.22 -6.44
C GLY A 5 -15.40 -15.42 -5.89
N GLY A 6 -14.47 -14.50 -6.16
CA GLY A 6 -13.11 -14.54 -5.61
C GLY A 6 -13.03 -14.12 -4.14
N VAL A 7 -11.88 -14.35 -3.50
CA VAL A 7 -11.59 -13.92 -2.12
C VAL A 7 -10.40 -12.98 -2.10
N ALA A 8 -10.56 -11.79 -1.50
CA ALA A 8 -9.49 -10.81 -1.38
C ALA A 8 -9.11 -10.56 0.09
N VAL A 9 -7.80 -10.47 0.35
CA VAL A 9 -7.24 -9.91 1.58
C VAL A 9 -6.81 -8.46 1.31
N VAL A 10 -7.23 -7.51 2.15
CA VAL A 10 -6.83 -6.10 2.08
C VAL A 10 -6.31 -5.65 3.44
N THR A 11 -5.04 -5.24 3.52
CA THR A 11 -4.45 -4.65 4.73
C THR A 11 -4.55 -3.13 4.73
N GLY A 12 -4.64 -2.51 5.93
CA GLY A 12 -4.90 -1.08 6.04
C GLY A 12 -6.29 -0.72 5.51
N ALA A 13 -7.26 -1.62 5.69
CA ALA A 13 -8.60 -1.49 5.14
C ALA A 13 -9.49 -0.51 5.91
N GLY A 14 -9.07 -0.04 7.09
CA GLY A 14 -9.87 0.84 7.94
C GLY A 14 -10.06 2.26 7.40
N GLY A 15 -9.41 2.65 6.30
CA GLY A 15 -9.60 3.98 5.75
C GLY A 15 -8.88 4.23 4.43
N GLY A 16 -9.07 5.44 3.88
CA GLY A 16 -8.38 5.91 2.69
C GLY A 16 -8.45 4.94 1.51
N ILE A 17 -7.31 4.67 0.91
CA ILE A 17 -7.17 3.78 -0.26
C ILE A 17 -7.67 2.36 0.06
N GLY A 18 -7.28 1.81 1.23
CA GLY A 18 -7.67 0.44 1.61
C GLY A 18 -9.19 0.24 1.70
N ALA A 19 -9.89 1.18 2.32
CA ALA A 19 -11.35 1.15 2.40
C ALA A 19 -12.01 1.32 1.01
N ALA A 20 -11.44 2.17 0.15
CA ALA A 20 -11.93 2.34 -1.22
C ALA A 20 -11.73 1.05 -2.05
N ILE A 21 -10.57 0.40 -1.91
CA ILE A 21 -10.30 -0.90 -2.55
C ILE A 21 -11.30 -1.95 -2.04
N ALA A 22 -11.53 -2.03 -0.73
CA ALA A 22 -12.50 -2.97 -0.15
C ALA A 22 -13.90 -2.79 -0.74
N ARG A 23 -14.41 -1.55 -0.80
CA ARG A 23 -15.72 -1.25 -1.42
C ARG A 23 -15.76 -1.68 -2.89
N ARG A 24 -14.72 -1.38 -3.64
CA ARG A 24 -14.67 -1.67 -5.07
C ARG A 24 -14.61 -3.17 -5.38
N LEU A 25 -13.83 -3.93 -4.56
CA LEU A 25 -13.74 -5.38 -4.68
C LEU A 25 -15.06 -6.06 -4.25
N GLY A 26 -15.68 -5.59 -3.16
CA GLY A 26 -17.00 -6.05 -2.75
C GLY A 26 -18.07 -5.82 -3.83
N ALA A 27 -18.10 -4.63 -4.41
CA ALA A 27 -19.00 -4.32 -5.54
C ALA A 27 -18.73 -5.17 -6.80
N ALA A 28 -17.54 -5.75 -6.91
CA ALA A 28 -17.18 -6.69 -7.98
C ALA A 28 -17.46 -8.17 -7.61
N GLY A 29 -18.18 -8.44 -6.52
CA GLY A 29 -18.60 -9.79 -6.13
C GLY A 29 -17.58 -10.59 -5.34
N MET A 30 -16.51 -9.99 -4.83
CA MET A 30 -15.50 -10.69 -4.03
C MET A 30 -15.91 -10.80 -2.56
N SER A 31 -15.65 -11.95 -1.92
CA SER A 31 -15.57 -12.07 -0.46
C SER A 31 -14.30 -11.41 0.06
N LEU A 32 -14.35 -10.81 1.25
CA LEU A 32 -13.27 -9.95 1.75
C LEU A 32 -12.76 -10.40 3.12
N VAL A 33 -11.45 -10.43 3.29
CA VAL A 33 -10.76 -10.43 4.58
C VAL A 33 -10.11 -9.06 4.75
N LEU A 34 -10.67 -8.24 5.62
CA LEU A 34 -10.22 -6.87 5.86
C LEU A 34 -9.39 -6.80 7.14
N SER A 35 -8.23 -6.17 7.07
CA SER A 35 -7.32 -6.03 8.20
C SER A 35 -6.94 -4.57 8.44
N ASP A 36 -6.96 -4.17 9.71
CA ASP A 36 -6.46 -2.88 10.20
C ASP A 36 -6.06 -3.02 11.68
N ARG A 37 -5.32 -2.04 12.20
CA ARG A 37 -5.00 -1.94 13.64
C ARG A 37 -6.18 -1.43 14.46
N SER A 38 -7.00 -0.57 13.87
CA SER A 38 -8.13 0.08 14.52
C SER A 38 -9.41 -0.72 14.30
N ARG A 39 -9.96 -1.29 15.38
CA ARG A 39 -11.25 -1.98 15.36
C ARG A 39 -12.36 -1.07 14.81
N SER A 40 -12.47 0.15 15.33
CA SER A 40 -13.55 1.06 14.97
C SER A 40 -13.51 1.50 13.49
N LEU A 41 -12.30 1.75 12.96
CA LEU A 41 -12.16 2.08 11.54
C LEU A 41 -12.45 0.87 10.65
N LEU A 42 -12.06 -0.32 11.11
CA LEU A 42 -12.28 -1.55 10.35
C LEU A 42 -13.77 -1.91 10.29
N ASP A 43 -14.49 -1.75 11.38
CA ASP A 43 -15.94 -1.98 11.45
C ASP A 43 -16.68 -0.98 10.52
N ALA A 44 -16.32 0.31 10.59
CA ALA A 44 -16.90 1.32 9.68
C ALA A 44 -16.59 1.06 8.20
N ALA A 45 -15.39 0.56 7.90
CA ALA A 45 -15.03 0.18 6.53
C ALA A 45 -15.84 -1.02 6.05
N ALA A 46 -16.02 -2.06 6.89
CA ALA A 46 -16.83 -3.23 6.57
C ALA A 46 -18.29 -2.85 6.31
N ASP A 47 -18.88 -2.01 7.17
CA ASP A 47 -20.24 -1.51 7.00
C ASP A 47 -20.42 -0.74 5.65
N SER A 48 -19.36 -0.05 5.20
CA SER A 48 -19.38 0.73 3.95
C SER A 48 -19.31 -0.12 2.68
N VAL A 49 -18.92 -1.39 2.76
CA VAL A 49 -18.87 -2.32 1.60
C VAL A 49 -20.27 -2.78 1.19
N GLY A 50 -21.18 -2.96 2.15
CA GLY A 50 -22.53 -3.45 1.91
C GLY A 50 -22.79 -4.85 2.49
N HIS A 51 -24.06 -5.20 2.61
CA HIS A 51 -24.49 -6.43 3.31
C HIS A 51 -24.52 -7.69 2.43
N ASP A 52 -24.39 -7.55 1.11
CA ASP A 52 -24.43 -8.67 0.17
C ASP A 52 -23.06 -9.34 -0.04
N VAL A 53 -22.05 -8.89 0.71
CA VAL A 53 -20.67 -9.37 0.62
C VAL A 53 -20.27 -10.10 1.88
N THR A 54 -19.67 -11.28 1.75
CA THR A 54 -19.09 -11.98 2.90
C THR A 54 -17.80 -11.28 3.33
N ILE A 55 -17.79 -10.77 4.57
CA ILE A 55 -16.65 -10.03 5.13
C ILE A 55 -16.19 -10.66 6.43
N VAL A 56 -14.89 -10.92 6.52
CA VAL A 56 -14.19 -11.26 7.76
C VAL A 56 -13.29 -10.08 8.13
N THR A 57 -13.41 -9.57 9.35
CA THR A 57 -12.54 -8.50 9.86
C THR A 57 -11.50 -9.06 10.83
N ALA A 58 -10.24 -8.64 10.68
CA ALA A 58 -9.12 -9.06 11.51
C ALA A 58 -8.31 -7.86 12.00
N VAL A 59 -8.38 -7.59 13.30
CA VAL A 59 -7.55 -6.55 13.92
C VAL A 59 -6.16 -7.10 14.18
N GLY A 60 -5.10 -6.39 13.72
CA GLY A 60 -3.74 -6.82 13.94
C GLY A 60 -2.68 -5.88 13.36
N ASP A 61 -1.43 -6.22 13.62
CA ASP A 61 -0.26 -5.49 13.15
C ASP A 61 0.36 -6.22 11.95
N VAL A 62 0.43 -5.54 10.81
CA VAL A 62 1.07 -6.08 9.60
C VAL A 62 2.57 -6.34 9.77
N GLY A 63 3.21 -5.75 10.79
CA GLY A 63 4.59 -6.08 11.16
C GLY A 63 4.75 -7.48 11.79
N ASP A 64 3.65 -8.14 12.15
CA ASP A 64 3.67 -9.50 12.69
C ASP A 64 3.37 -10.54 11.57
N PRO A 65 4.33 -11.43 11.24
CA PRO A 65 4.10 -12.46 10.23
C PRO A 65 2.97 -13.44 10.58
N SER A 66 2.70 -13.68 11.87
CA SER A 66 1.61 -14.57 12.30
C SER A 66 0.23 -13.99 11.96
N HIS A 67 0.10 -12.66 11.97
CA HIS A 67 -1.11 -11.99 11.55
C HIS A 67 -1.41 -12.25 10.07
N HIS A 68 -0.42 -12.15 9.19
CA HIS A 68 -0.61 -12.47 7.77
C HIS A 68 -0.97 -13.93 7.53
N ALA A 69 -0.40 -14.86 8.31
CA ALA A 69 -0.78 -16.26 8.23
C ALA A 69 -2.27 -16.46 8.59
N SER A 70 -2.78 -15.76 9.61
CA SER A 70 -4.20 -15.81 10.00
C SER A 70 -5.11 -15.21 8.92
N LEU A 71 -4.71 -14.13 8.25
CA LEU A 71 -5.46 -13.54 7.14
C LEU A 71 -5.59 -14.50 5.97
N VAL A 72 -4.49 -15.18 5.63
CA VAL A 72 -4.51 -16.20 4.56
C VAL A 72 -5.40 -17.37 4.95
N THR A 73 -5.32 -17.85 6.20
CA THR A 73 -6.22 -18.93 6.67
C THR A 73 -7.68 -18.52 6.55
N ALA A 74 -8.05 -17.32 7.00
CA ALA A 74 -9.42 -16.83 6.86
C ALA A 74 -9.89 -16.75 5.40
N ALA A 75 -8.98 -16.36 4.48
CA ALA A 75 -9.31 -16.33 3.04
C ALA A 75 -9.45 -17.74 2.44
N GLU A 76 -8.65 -18.70 2.91
CA GLU A 76 -8.80 -20.12 2.49
C GLU A 76 -10.15 -20.70 2.95
N ASP A 77 -10.59 -20.37 4.17
CA ASP A 77 -11.88 -20.81 4.73
C ASP A 77 -13.08 -20.21 3.96
N LEU A 78 -12.90 -19.04 3.29
CA LEU A 78 -13.90 -18.42 2.43
C LEU A 78 -13.95 -18.97 0.99
N GLY A 79 -13.10 -19.93 0.63
CA GLY A 79 -13.08 -20.53 -0.69
C GLY A 79 -11.76 -20.40 -1.44
N GLY A 80 -10.76 -19.77 -0.82
CA GLY A 80 -9.40 -19.69 -1.32
C GLY A 80 -8.95 -18.30 -1.76
N LEU A 81 -7.80 -17.88 -1.27
CA LEU A 81 -7.22 -16.58 -1.56
C LEU A 81 -6.92 -16.39 -3.07
N THR A 82 -7.59 -15.44 -3.71
CA THR A 82 -7.39 -15.09 -5.12
C THR A 82 -6.66 -13.77 -5.32
N LEU A 83 -6.88 -12.79 -4.43
CA LEU A 83 -6.26 -11.48 -4.47
C LEU A 83 -5.71 -11.09 -3.09
N SER A 84 -4.46 -10.64 -3.03
CA SER A 84 -3.86 -10.13 -1.81
C SER A 84 -3.34 -8.71 -2.04
N VAL A 85 -3.90 -7.71 -1.33
CA VAL A 85 -3.52 -6.30 -1.44
C VAL A 85 -2.85 -5.85 -0.14
N GLN A 86 -1.52 -5.72 -0.19
CA GLN A 86 -0.70 -5.22 0.92
C GLN A 86 -0.68 -3.69 0.84
N ASN A 87 -1.66 -3.05 1.52
CA ASN A 87 -1.88 -1.61 1.40
C ASN A 87 -1.52 -0.83 2.67
N ALA A 88 -1.46 -1.46 3.83
CA ALA A 88 -1.11 -0.79 5.08
C ALA A 88 0.19 0.00 4.98
N GLY A 89 0.22 1.21 5.53
CA GLY A 89 1.39 2.05 5.52
C GLY A 89 1.26 3.26 6.45
N VAL A 90 2.41 3.78 6.87
CA VAL A 90 2.55 4.98 7.71
C VAL A 90 3.66 5.86 7.15
N TYR A 91 3.62 7.17 7.43
CA TYR A 91 4.74 8.07 7.20
C TYR A 91 4.90 9.06 8.35
N LEU A 92 6.14 9.42 8.66
CA LEU A 92 6.48 10.43 9.65
C LEU A 92 7.50 11.39 9.02
N PRO A 93 7.19 12.70 8.97
CA PRO A 93 8.09 13.69 8.39
C PRO A 93 9.20 14.08 9.36
N GLY A 94 10.35 14.46 8.80
CA GLY A 94 11.49 14.97 9.55
C GLY A 94 12.78 14.88 8.73
N LEU A 95 13.77 15.67 9.08
CA LEU A 95 15.09 15.54 8.47
C LEU A 95 15.68 14.17 8.81
N SER A 96 16.35 13.56 7.85
CA SER A 96 16.81 12.15 7.94
C SER A 96 17.65 11.85 9.19
N TRP A 97 18.39 12.83 9.69
CA TRP A 97 19.26 12.73 10.87
C TRP A 97 18.58 13.17 12.18
N GLU A 98 17.35 13.72 12.11
CA GLU A 98 16.57 14.15 13.28
C GLU A 98 15.50 13.13 13.66
N ILE A 99 15.01 12.34 12.71
CA ILE A 99 13.98 11.32 12.97
C ILE A 99 14.54 10.28 13.92
N PRO A 100 13.90 10.04 15.09
CA PRO A 100 14.30 9.00 16.03
C PRO A 100 14.33 7.61 15.39
N LEU A 101 15.28 6.76 15.81
CA LEU A 101 15.46 5.42 15.22
C LEU A 101 14.23 4.53 15.37
N ASP A 102 13.49 4.62 16.46
CA ASP A 102 12.25 3.87 16.68
C ASP A 102 11.15 4.27 15.66
N GLN A 103 11.13 5.53 15.23
CA GLN A 103 10.24 6.00 14.16
C GLN A 103 10.71 5.54 12.77
N TRP A 104 12.03 5.41 12.55
CA TRP A 104 12.59 4.74 11.38
C TRP A 104 12.15 3.26 11.34
N GLU A 105 12.36 2.54 12.43
CA GLU A 105 12.01 1.14 12.59
C GLU A 105 10.51 0.91 12.39
N LEU A 106 9.66 1.76 12.97
CA LEU A 106 8.21 1.71 12.77
C LEU A 106 7.83 1.77 11.29
N GLN A 107 8.38 2.75 10.55
CA GLN A 107 8.04 2.92 9.14
C GLN A 107 8.54 1.74 8.29
N ILE A 108 9.76 1.27 8.51
CA ILE A 108 10.30 0.09 7.81
C ILE A 108 9.51 -1.17 8.17
N ARG A 109 9.14 -1.34 9.44
CA ARG A 109 8.39 -2.50 9.92
C ARG A 109 7.00 -2.57 9.28
N VAL A 110 6.29 -1.45 9.24
CA VAL A 110 4.94 -1.41 8.66
C VAL A 110 4.99 -1.44 7.13
N ASN A 111 5.76 -0.52 6.51
CA ASN A 111 5.69 -0.29 5.07
C ASN A 111 6.42 -1.34 4.24
N TYR A 112 7.50 -1.93 4.77
CA TYR A 112 8.31 -2.90 4.04
C TYR A 112 8.14 -4.33 4.58
N TRP A 113 8.41 -4.57 5.88
CA TRP A 113 8.24 -5.90 6.43
C TRP A 113 6.79 -6.37 6.39
N GLY A 114 5.81 -5.49 6.62
CA GLY A 114 4.40 -5.82 6.44
C GLY A 114 4.10 -6.33 5.03
N VAL A 115 4.65 -5.67 4.00
CA VAL A 115 4.52 -6.13 2.61
C VAL A 115 5.23 -7.45 2.39
N VAL A 116 6.47 -7.62 2.87
CA VAL A 116 7.22 -8.88 2.75
C VAL A 116 6.44 -10.04 3.36
N HIS A 117 5.92 -9.87 4.58
CA HIS A 117 5.14 -10.91 5.27
C HIS A 117 3.88 -11.27 4.50
N GLY A 118 3.12 -10.27 4.05
CA GLY A 118 1.89 -10.49 3.30
C GLY A 118 2.10 -11.13 1.94
N VAL A 119 3.09 -10.68 1.17
CA VAL A 119 3.47 -11.29 -0.11
C VAL A 119 3.89 -12.74 0.08
N ARG A 120 4.75 -13.03 1.06
CA ARG A 120 5.20 -14.40 1.36
C ARG A 120 4.04 -15.31 1.77
N ALA A 121 3.16 -14.85 2.64
CA ALA A 121 2.00 -15.62 3.08
C ALA A 121 1.05 -15.94 1.92
N ALA A 122 0.73 -14.94 1.08
CA ALA A 122 -0.12 -15.12 -0.09
C ALA A 122 0.50 -16.06 -1.13
N LEU A 123 1.78 -15.86 -1.47
CA LEU A 123 2.47 -16.68 -2.46
C LEU A 123 2.62 -18.13 -2.01
N ALA A 124 2.70 -18.41 -0.70
CA ALA A 124 2.76 -19.77 -0.18
C ALA A 124 1.54 -20.62 -0.58
N VAL A 125 0.36 -20.03 -0.79
CA VAL A 125 -0.86 -20.71 -1.24
C VAL A 125 -1.09 -20.56 -2.73
N MET A 126 -0.88 -19.37 -3.29
CA MET A 126 -1.14 -19.06 -4.70
C MET A 126 -0.23 -19.85 -5.66
N THR A 127 1.07 -20.00 -5.32
CA THR A 127 2.01 -20.75 -6.17
C THR A 127 1.67 -22.25 -6.23
N ARG A 128 1.17 -22.83 -5.14
CA ARG A 128 0.70 -24.24 -5.14
C ARG A 128 -0.52 -24.46 -6.03
N ARG A 129 -1.40 -23.44 -6.12
CA ARG A 129 -2.59 -23.50 -7.00
C ARG A 129 -2.31 -22.98 -8.41
N ALA A 130 -1.12 -22.44 -8.65
CA ALA A 130 -0.72 -21.80 -9.90
C ALA A 130 -1.70 -20.70 -10.36
N THR A 131 -2.38 -20.03 -9.43
CA THR A 131 -3.32 -18.94 -9.70
C THR A 131 -3.39 -17.97 -8.53
N GLY A 132 -3.63 -16.68 -8.83
CA GLY A 132 -3.79 -15.61 -7.86
C GLY A 132 -3.09 -14.34 -8.29
N HIS A 133 -3.27 -13.28 -7.51
CA HIS A 133 -2.64 -11.98 -7.75
C HIS A 133 -2.20 -11.35 -6.43
N VAL A 134 -0.94 -11.01 -6.29
CA VAL A 134 -0.41 -10.22 -5.16
C VAL A 134 -0.18 -8.79 -5.59
N MET A 135 -0.63 -7.85 -4.79
CA MET A 135 -0.45 -6.41 -5.03
C MET A 135 0.13 -5.74 -3.78
N ALA A 136 0.99 -4.76 -3.98
CA ALA A 136 1.54 -3.95 -2.88
C ALA A 136 1.43 -2.46 -3.20
N THR A 137 0.98 -1.68 -2.22
CA THR A 137 0.92 -0.22 -2.30
C THR A 137 2.27 0.38 -1.93
N ALA A 138 3.02 0.80 -2.96
CA ALA A 138 4.17 1.67 -2.80
C ALA A 138 3.70 3.13 -2.66
N SER A 139 4.14 4.02 -3.53
CA SER A 139 3.82 5.45 -3.63
C SER A 139 4.57 6.04 -4.81
N GLY A 140 4.22 7.23 -5.27
CA GLY A 140 5.11 8.07 -6.08
C GLY A 140 6.46 8.28 -5.41
N ALA A 141 6.50 8.34 -4.06
CA ALA A 141 7.72 8.37 -3.26
C ALA A 141 8.56 7.08 -3.32
N GLY A 142 8.05 6.00 -3.92
CA GLY A 142 8.80 4.80 -4.26
C GLY A 142 9.55 4.89 -5.60
N LEU A 143 9.27 5.94 -6.37
CA LEU A 143 9.87 6.21 -7.69
C LEU A 143 10.68 7.49 -7.71
N VAL A 144 10.30 8.50 -6.89
CA VAL A 144 10.98 9.80 -6.78
C VAL A 144 11.21 10.11 -5.30
N ALA A 145 12.41 10.53 -4.94
CA ALA A 145 12.73 10.91 -3.57
C ALA A 145 12.07 12.24 -3.18
N THR A 146 11.51 12.29 -1.97
CA THR A 146 10.92 13.50 -1.38
C THR A 146 11.73 13.88 -0.14
N PRO A 147 12.21 15.12 -0.02
CA PRO A 147 12.93 15.58 1.15
C PRO A 147 12.10 15.43 2.44
N ALA A 148 12.80 15.27 3.56
CA ALA A 148 12.23 15.11 4.91
C ALA A 148 11.24 13.92 5.07
N LEU A 149 11.32 12.92 4.18
CA LEU A 149 10.54 11.66 4.25
C LEU A 149 11.43 10.43 4.07
N ALA A 150 12.70 10.48 4.47
CA ALA A 150 13.67 9.43 4.15
C ALA A 150 13.26 8.00 4.55
N PRO A 151 12.73 7.71 5.76
CA PRO A 151 12.28 6.36 6.09
C PRO A 151 11.15 5.88 5.19
N TYR A 152 10.19 6.77 4.90
CA TYR A 152 9.07 6.49 4.01
C TYR A 152 9.54 6.22 2.58
N VAL A 153 10.32 7.13 2.01
CA VAL A 153 10.91 7.02 0.66
C VAL A 153 11.69 5.72 0.52
N SER A 154 12.59 5.43 1.48
CA SER A 154 13.40 4.20 1.49
C SER A 154 12.51 2.96 1.51
N SER A 155 11.48 2.92 2.37
CA SER A 155 10.56 1.79 2.46
C SER A 155 9.78 1.58 1.16
N LYS A 156 9.32 2.66 0.51
CA LYS A 156 8.52 2.57 -0.70
C LYS A 156 9.35 2.21 -1.95
N HIS A 157 10.62 2.66 -2.03
CA HIS A 157 11.57 2.17 -3.04
C HIS A 157 11.86 0.67 -2.86
N ALA A 158 12.02 0.21 -1.61
CA ALA A 158 12.23 -1.19 -1.31
C ALA A 158 11.02 -2.06 -1.72
N VAL A 159 9.79 -1.58 -1.53
CA VAL A 159 8.57 -2.26 -2.01
C VAL A 159 8.55 -2.38 -3.53
N VAL A 160 8.92 -1.32 -4.26
CA VAL A 160 9.01 -1.37 -5.73
C VAL A 160 9.99 -2.46 -6.16
N GLY A 161 11.23 -2.44 -5.66
CA GLY A 161 12.25 -3.43 -6.01
C GLY A 161 11.86 -4.87 -5.64
N LEU A 162 11.19 -5.06 -4.49
CA LEU A 162 10.64 -6.35 -4.09
C LEU A 162 9.61 -6.85 -5.12
N MET A 163 8.65 -6.02 -5.49
CA MET A 163 7.56 -6.44 -6.38
C MET A 163 8.03 -6.68 -7.82
N GLU A 164 9.01 -5.92 -8.31
CA GLU A 164 9.67 -6.19 -9.59
C GLU A 164 10.35 -7.56 -9.57
N THR A 165 11.11 -7.86 -8.51
CA THR A 165 11.78 -9.16 -8.33
C THR A 165 10.76 -10.29 -8.30
N VAL A 166 9.72 -10.17 -7.47
CA VAL A 166 8.63 -11.16 -7.38
C VAL A 166 7.97 -11.39 -8.74
N ARG A 167 7.72 -10.33 -9.51
CA ARG A 167 7.14 -10.45 -10.87
C ARG A 167 8.01 -11.30 -11.80
N HIS A 168 9.35 -11.08 -11.75
CA HIS A 168 10.29 -11.86 -12.56
C HIS A 168 10.40 -13.32 -12.12
N GLU A 169 10.37 -13.58 -10.82
CA GLU A 169 10.38 -14.93 -10.26
C GLU A 169 9.12 -15.69 -10.65
N LEU A 170 7.94 -15.09 -10.46
CA LEU A 170 6.66 -15.69 -10.80
C LEU A 170 6.55 -16.04 -12.28
N ALA A 171 7.07 -15.18 -13.17
CA ALA A 171 7.07 -15.47 -14.60
C ALA A 171 7.83 -16.75 -14.97
N ARG A 172 8.77 -17.18 -14.12
CA ARG A 172 9.59 -18.39 -14.34
C ARG A 172 9.01 -19.64 -13.69
N VAL A 173 8.47 -19.51 -12.45
CA VAL A 173 8.12 -20.69 -11.63
C VAL A 173 6.62 -20.86 -11.42
N ALA A 174 5.83 -19.81 -11.58
CA ALA A 174 4.38 -19.83 -11.39
C ALA A 174 3.67 -18.81 -12.30
N PRO A 175 3.73 -18.94 -13.64
CA PRO A 175 3.26 -17.93 -14.60
C PRO A 175 1.76 -17.63 -14.52
N GLY A 176 0.97 -18.48 -13.88
CA GLY A 176 -0.45 -18.22 -13.59
C GLY A 176 -0.69 -17.30 -12.40
N VAL A 177 0.33 -17.02 -11.58
CA VAL A 177 0.26 -16.06 -10.47
C VAL A 177 0.80 -14.71 -10.94
N ARG A 178 0.07 -13.63 -10.62
CA ARG A 178 0.40 -12.27 -11.05
C ARG A 178 0.91 -11.44 -9.86
N ALA A 179 1.68 -10.41 -10.18
CA ALA A 179 2.11 -9.41 -9.22
C ALA A 179 1.91 -8.00 -9.80
N SER A 180 1.55 -7.02 -8.95
CA SER A 180 1.45 -5.60 -9.32
C SER A 180 1.96 -4.71 -8.19
N VAL A 181 2.49 -3.55 -8.54
CA VAL A 181 2.85 -2.50 -7.60
C VAL A 181 2.01 -1.25 -7.87
N ILE A 182 1.38 -0.74 -6.80
CA ILE A 182 0.52 0.45 -6.85
C ILE A 182 1.36 1.63 -6.38
N CYS A 183 1.52 2.63 -7.23
CA CYS A 183 2.30 3.84 -6.94
C CYS A 183 1.41 5.08 -7.06
N PRO A 184 0.54 5.35 -6.07
CA PRO A 184 -0.29 6.53 -6.10
C PRO A 184 0.53 7.80 -5.84
N GLY A 185 0.11 8.90 -6.45
CA GLY A 185 0.50 10.26 -6.09
C GLY A 185 -0.30 10.77 -4.89
N ASN A 186 -0.72 12.04 -4.93
CA ASN A 186 -1.54 12.62 -3.88
C ASN A 186 -2.98 12.09 -3.91
N VAL A 187 -3.41 11.53 -2.80
CA VAL A 187 -4.76 10.95 -2.62
C VAL A 187 -5.34 11.48 -1.31
N ARG A 188 -6.58 11.87 -1.35
CA ARG A 188 -7.32 12.42 -0.20
C ARG A 188 -7.56 11.35 0.85
N THR A 189 -6.64 11.26 1.82
CA THR A 189 -6.66 10.25 2.90
C THR A 189 -6.27 10.85 4.25
N PRO A 190 -6.75 10.28 5.36
CA PRO A 190 -6.33 10.69 6.71
C PRO A 190 -4.96 10.13 7.11
N MET A 191 -4.12 9.73 6.16
CA MET A 191 -2.86 9.01 6.42
C MET A 191 -1.91 9.81 7.33
N ALA A 192 -1.85 11.13 7.17
CA ALA A 192 -1.01 12.00 8.00
C ALA A 192 -1.36 11.89 9.48
N ALA A 193 -2.61 12.19 9.82
CA ALA A 193 -3.12 12.13 11.19
C ALA A 193 -3.02 10.71 11.78
N ASN A 194 -3.38 9.70 10.99
CA ASN A 194 -3.30 8.31 11.43
C ASN A 194 -1.85 7.88 11.72
N SER A 195 -0.88 8.36 10.94
CA SER A 195 0.54 8.00 11.13
C SER A 195 1.11 8.58 12.41
N LEU A 196 0.80 9.86 12.72
CA LEU A 196 1.20 10.49 13.97
C LEU A 196 0.58 9.77 15.18
N ALA A 197 -0.70 9.43 15.10
CA ALA A 197 -1.40 8.68 16.15
C ALA A 197 -0.78 7.29 16.37
N VAL A 198 -0.40 6.59 15.31
CA VAL A 198 0.28 5.28 15.37
C VAL A 198 1.66 5.38 16.03
N ALA A 199 2.38 6.47 15.80
CA ALA A 199 3.70 6.72 16.37
C ALA A 199 3.64 7.29 17.79
N GLY A 200 2.46 7.71 18.27
CA GLY A 200 2.33 8.42 19.54
C GLY A 200 3.02 9.81 19.55
N VAL A 201 3.12 10.43 18.38
CA VAL A 201 3.76 11.75 18.19
C VAL A 201 2.68 12.80 18.09
N ALA A 202 2.77 13.84 18.95
CA ALA A 202 1.94 15.01 18.80
C ALA A 202 2.52 15.94 17.72
N GLU A 203 1.66 16.61 16.97
CA GLU A 203 2.07 17.44 15.85
C GLU A 203 2.99 18.60 16.31
N GLU A 204 2.78 19.12 17.52
CA GLU A 204 3.57 20.17 18.14
C GLU A 204 5.00 19.75 18.50
N GLN A 205 5.29 18.44 18.46
CA GLN A 205 6.62 17.89 18.71
C GLN A 205 7.48 17.81 17.44
N LEU A 206 6.91 18.09 16.27
CA LEU A 206 7.64 18.10 15.01
C LEU A 206 8.60 19.30 14.94
N SER A 207 9.78 19.11 14.36
CA SER A 207 10.67 20.23 14.05
C SER A 207 10.03 21.17 13.01
N PRO A 208 10.45 22.43 12.90
CA PRO A 208 9.88 23.38 11.94
C PRO A 208 9.88 22.85 10.49
N VAL A 209 10.94 22.16 10.09
CA VAL A 209 11.02 21.55 8.75
C VAL A 209 10.06 20.38 8.61
N ALA A 210 9.96 19.52 9.63
CA ALA A 210 9.00 18.43 9.63
C ALA A 210 7.56 18.93 9.57
N GLN A 211 7.25 20.01 10.29
CA GLN A 211 5.93 20.66 10.24
C GLN A 211 5.62 21.21 8.85
N GLN A 212 6.56 21.93 8.24
CA GLN A 212 6.40 22.45 6.87
C GLN A 212 6.10 21.34 5.87
N VAL A 213 6.83 20.22 5.94
CA VAL A 213 6.61 19.08 5.07
C VAL A 213 5.28 18.38 5.36
N ALA A 214 4.92 18.23 6.64
CA ALA A 214 3.60 17.69 7.03
C ALA A 214 2.46 18.54 6.44
N ASP A 215 2.56 19.86 6.51
CA ASP A 215 1.57 20.78 5.96
C ASP A 215 1.49 20.69 4.42
N GLN A 216 2.64 20.61 3.74
CA GLN A 216 2.68 20.44 2.28
C GLN A 216 2.07 19.10 1.84
N VAL A 217 2.40 18.02 2.53
CA VAL A 217 1.81 16.70 2.24
C VAL A 217 0.30 16.69 2.51
N ARG A 218 -0.12 17.31 3.61
CA ARG A 218 -1.55 17.47 3.93
C ARG A 218 -2.28 18.25 2.85
N ALA A 219 -1.77 19.41 2.48
CA ALA A 219 -2.34 20.25 1.42
C ALA A 219 -2.38 19.49 0.07
N GLY A 220 -1.31 18.78 -0.27
CA GLY A 220 -1.28 17.93 -1.46
C GLY A 220 -2.31 16.81 -1.43
N ASN A 221 -2.49 16.16 -0.28
CA ASN A 221 -3.50 15.11 -0.12
C ASN A 221 -4.92 15.68 -0.16
N ASP A 222 -5.18 16.81 0.46
CA ASP A 222 -6.51 17.46 0.46
C ASP A 222 -6.94 17.90 -0.96
N ALA A 223 -5.99 18.35 -1.77
CA ALA A 223 -6.17 18.67 -3.18
C ALA A 223 -6.08 17.42 -4.10
N GLY A 224 -5.69 16.29 -3.55
CA GLY A 224 -5.46 15.06 -4.30
C GLY A 224 -6.73 14.35 -4.77
N GLU A 225 -6.51 13.31 -5.56
CA GLU A 225 -7.57 12.47 -6.11
C GLU A 225 -8.39 11.78 -5.00
N ASP A 226 -9.63 11.43 -5.34
CA ASP A 226 -10.45 10.59 -4.47
C ASP A 226 -9.84 9.17 -4.39
N PRO A 227 -9.84 8.51 -3.21
CA PRO A 227 -9.34 7.15 -3.07
C PRO A 227 -9.97 6.13 -4.05
N SER A 228 -11.17 6.38 -4.55
CA SER A 228 -11.83 5.53 -5.55
C SER A 228 -11.04 5.46 -6.87
N THR A 229 -10.34 6.52 -7.27
CA THR A 229 -9.48 6.52 -8.47
C THR A 229 -8.40 5.43 -8.37
N VAL A 230 -7.80 5.28 -7.19
CA VAL A 230 -6.82 4.20 -6.93
C VAL A 230 -7.48 2.84 -6.95
N ALA A 231 -8.68 2.72 -6.34
CA ALA A 231 -9.42 1.47 -6.29
C ALA A 231 -9.85 1.00 -7.69
N ASP A 232 -10.29 1.91 -8.55
CA ASP A 232 -10.62 1.62 -9.96
C ASP A 232 -9.39 1.14 -10.74
N ALA A 233 -8.24 1.80 -10.55
CA ALA A 233 -6.98 1.39 -11.17
C ALA A 233 -6.51 0.00 -10.68
N VAL A 234 -6.77 -0.34 -9.41
CA VAL A 234 -6.50 -1.68 -8.85
C VAL A 234 -7.37 -2.73 -9.55
N VAL A 235 -8.67 -2.50 -9.65
CA VAL A 235 -9.59 -3.44 -10.32
C VAL A 235 -9.20 -3.63 -11.79
N GLU A 236 -8.88 -2.55 -12.51
CA GLU A 236 -8.40 -2.63 -13.88
C GLU A 236 -7.10 -3.44 -14.00
N ALA A 237 -6.14 -3.21 -13.08
CA ALA A 237 -4.88 -3.93 -13.07
C ALA A 237 -5.07 -5.43 -12.80
N VAL A 238 -6.01 -5.81 -11.93
CA VAL A 238 -6.36 -7.21 -11.70
C VAL A 238 -6.95 -7.83 -12.97
N ALA A 239 -7.86 -7.16 -13.65
CA ALA A 239 -8.46 -7.64 -14.89
C ALA A 239 -7.42 -7.84 -16.00
N THR A 240 -6.55 -6.85 -16.20
CA THR A 240 -5.56 -6.84 -17.31
C THR A 240 -4.25 -7.57 -16.98
N GLY A 241 -3.93 -7.75 -15.69
CA GLY A 241 -2.62 -8.27 -15.23
C GLY A 241 -1.50 -7.23 -15.32
N ARG A 242 -1.83 -5.93 -15.33
CA ARG A 242 -0.86 -4.83 -15.39
C ARG A 242 0.00 -4.84 -14.14
N PHE A 243 1.33 -4.76 -14.31
CA PHE A 243 2.27 -4.71 -13.20
C PHE A 243 2.34 -3.33 -12.55
N TRP A 244 2.59 -2.27 -13.35
CA TRP A 244 2.65 -0.90 -12.88
C TRP A 244 1.25 -0.29 -12.79
N VAL A 245 0.81 0.05 -11.58
CA VAL A 245 -0.46 0.73 -11.33
C VAL A 245 -0.14 2.17 -10.91
N LEU A 246 -0.24 3.08 -11.87
CA LEU A 246 0.03 4.51 -11.71
C LEU A 246 -1.31 5.25 -11.91
N PRO A 247 -2.12 5.44 -10.86
CA PRO A 247 -3.41 6.11 -10.97
C PRO A 247 -3.29 7.54 -11.53
N GLN A 248 -2.20 8.24 -11.15
CA GLN A 248 -1.90 9.59 -11.62
C GLN A 248 -0.72 9.55 -12.60
N PRO A 249 -0.90 9.99 -13.86
CA PRO A 249 0.14 9.94 -14.90
C PRO A 249 1.42 10.72 -14.56
N GLU A 250 1.32 11.80 -13.79
CA GLU A 250 2.45 12.64 -13.38
C GLU A 250 3.47 11.87 -12.54
N VAL A 251 3.05 10.83 -11.82
CA VAL A 251 3.97 9.95 -11.09
C VAL A 251 4.95 9.27 -12.04
N GLY A 252 4.44 8.79 -13.18
CA GLY A 252 5.28 8.19 -14.22
C GLY A 252 6.24 9.19 -14.87
N LEU A 253 5.78 10.43 -15.09
CA LEU A 253 6.61 11.50 -15.63
C LEU A 253 7.74 11.89 -14.68
N GLY A 254 7.46 11.96 -13.38
CA GLY A 254 8.48 12.19 -12.36
C GLY A 254 9.54 11.08 -12.29
N ALA A 255 9.11 9.83 -12.42
CA ALA A 255 10.01 8.68 -12.48
C ALA A 255 10.93 8.75 -13.73
N LEU A 256 10.38 9.11 -14.87
CA LEU A 256 11.13 9.30 -16.13
C LEU A 256 12.18 10.41 -15.97
N ASP A 257 11.82 11.59 -15.46
CA ASP A 257 12.77 12.68 -15.23
C ASP A 257 13.89 12.26 -14.26
N ARG A 258 13.55 11.54 -13.18
CA ARG A 258 14.56 11.00 -12.26
C ARG A 258 15.56 10.09 -12.98
N VAL A 259 15.09 9.16 -13.80
CA VAL A 259 15.98 8.27 -14.57
C VAL A 259 16.83 9.05 -15.55
N GLN A 260 16.26 10.01 -16.27
CA GLN A 260 16.99 10.87 -17.19
C GLN A 260 18.09 11.67 -16.49
N ARG A 261 17.82 12.22 -15.29
CA ARG A 261 18.83 12.91 -14.47
C ARG A 261 19.99 11.99 -14.07
N ILE A 262 19.69 10.75 -13.70
CA ILE A 262 20.73 9.74 -13.36
C ILE A 262 21.63 9.51 -14.59
N VAL A 263 21.04 9.30 -15.75
CA VAL A 263 21.79 9.05 -17.00
C VAL A 263 22.66 10.25 -17.40
N ASP A 264 22.13 11.46 -17.21
CA ASP A 264 22.82 12.72 -17.54
C ASP A 264 23.83 13.16 -16.46
N GLY A 265 23.92 12.47 -15.32
CA GLY A 265 24.76 12.86 -14.17
C GLY A 265 24.31 14.17 -13.51
N ARG A 266 23.03 14.51 -13.61
CA ARG A 266 22.44 15.71 -12.97
C ARG A 266 22.01 15.42 -11.52
N GLU A 267 21.95 16.46 -10.71
CA GLU A 267 21.44 16.38 -9.34
C GLU A 267 19.97 15.93 -9.29
N PRO A 268 19.54 15.28 -8.17
CA PRO A 268 18.13 15.00 -7.94
C PRO A 268 17.24 16.23 -8.04
N VAL A 269 15.96 16.03 -8.35
CA VAL A 269 14.97 17.13 -8.34
C VAL A 269 14.83 17.67 -6.92
N ASP A 270 14.89 18.98 -6.76
CA ASP A 270 14.46 19.64 -5.54
C ASP A 270 12.92 19.84 -5.60
N LEU A 271 12.21 19.13 -4.74
CA LEU A 271 10.75 19.20 -4.64
C LEU A 271 10.27 20.21 -3.58
N LEU A 272 11.18 20.87 -2.86
CA LEU A 272 10.87 21.87 -1.83
C LEU A 272 11.30 23.29 -2.22
N GLY A 273 12.02 23.45 -3.35
CA GLY A 273 12.57 24.70 -3.85
C GLY A 273 11.57 25.71 -4.37
#